data_df033da283cee011219b2f3808b2c319
#
_entry.id   df033da283cee011219b2f3808b2c319
#
_cell.length_a   1.000
_cell.length_b   1.000
_cell.length_c   1.000
_cell.angle_alpha   90.00
_cell.angle_beta   90.00
_cell.angle_gamma   90.00
#
_symmetry.space_group_name_H-M   'P 1'
#
loop_
_entity.id
_entity.type
_entity.pdbx_description
1 polymer ?
#
loop_
_entity_poly.entity_id
_entity_poly.type
_entity_poly.pdbx_seq_one_letter_code
_entity_poly.pdbx_strand_id
1 'polypeptide(L)'
;MMRNIFRFLLCLAFCLCALSSLPAPCAAQIVVNEFVADPARDWDGDGTTNLRDDEWIEIRNIGTVPVDLSAYRLADAEGPTVFRYGFAGTLDPGAVRVVYGSDSRAWEEANGFPLYGLSLNNTGDVVSLYRLAGGDTALVDSYAYREVAARDDRSIGRRSDAPSVWITFDALNPCTATCDPAGTGCFPTPGSQNTCLTPAATATWGSIKGIYIR
;
A
#
# COMPACT_ATOMS: atom_id res chain seq x y z
N MET A 1 43.04 41.91 31.88
CA MET A 1 42.35 41.94 30.58
C MET A 1 42.12 40.54 29.96
N MET A 2 42.74 39.46 30.42
CA MET A 2 42.63 38.10 29.87
C MET A 2 41.45 37.25 30.43
N ARG A 3 40.83 37.63 31.58
CA ARG A 3 39.76 36.83 32.22
C ARG A 3 38.37 36.96 31.54
N ASN A 4 38.14 38.01 30.77
CA ASN A 4 36.84 38.24 30.15
C ASN A 4 36.73 37.61 28.74
N ILE A 5 37.83 37.30 28.07
CA ILE A 5 37.84 36.64 26.76
C ILE A 5 37.44 35.17 26.87
N PHE A 6 37.83 34.49 27.99
CA PHE A 6 37.48 33.09 28.23
C PHE A 6 35.98 32.85 28.49
N ARG A 7 35.31 33.83 29.10
CA ARG A 7 33.86 33.74 29.35
C ARG A 7 33.02 33.95 28.08
N PHE A 8 33.49 34.76 27.16
CA PHE A 8 32.79 34.98 25.86
C PHE A 8 32.93 33.78 24.92
N LEU A 9 34.06 33.11 24.92
CA LEU A 9 34.27 31.88 24.12
C LEU A 9 33.46 30.69 24.64
N LEU A 10 33.20 30.59 25.94
CA LEU A 10 32.41 29.50 26.54
C LEU A 10 30.90 29.69 26.23
N CYS A 11 30.40 30.92 26.18
CA CYS A 11 29.02 31.19 25.79
C CYS A 11 28.74 30.96 24.28
N LEU A 12 29.74 31.21 23.41
CA LEU A 12 29.57 30.96 21.96
C LEU A 12 29.56 29.46 21.64
N ALA A 13 30.33 28.64 22.39
CA ALA A 13 30.34 27.18 22.19
C ALA A 13 29.04 26.51 22.62
N PHE A 14 28.31 27.07 23.63
CA PHE A 14 27.05 26.53 24.09
C PHE A 14 25.85 26.91 23.17
N CYS A 15 25.97 28.00 22.39
CA CYS A 15 24.91 28.41 21.45
C CYS A 15 24.94 27.66 20.10
N LEU A 16 26.07 27.00 19.74
CA LEU A 16 26.16 26.25 18.49
C LEU A 16 25.65 24.81 18.57
N CYS A 17 25.39 24.28 19.78
CA CYS A 17 24.83 22.91 19.94
C CYS A 17 23.30 22.83 19.90
N ALA A 18 22.59 23.96 19.75
CA ALA A 18 21.11 23.98 19.78
C ALA A 18 20.48 24.01 18.37
N LEU A 19 21.27 23.84 17.32
CA LEU A 19 20.80 24.02 15.93
C LEU A 19 20.95 22.76 15.07
N SER A 20 20.47 21.59 15.50
CA SER A 20 20.35 20.48 14.55
C SER A 20 19.39 19.38 14.98
N SER A 21 18.18 19.73 15.38
CA SER A 21 17.07 18.81 15.22
C SER A 21 16.15 19.38 14.12
N LEU A 22 16.62 19.42 12.90
CA LEU A 22 15.70 19.44 11.76
C LEU A 22 14.90 18.14 11.89
N PRO A 23 13.56 18.19 11.95
CA PRO A 23 12.78 16.98 11.90
C PRO A 23 13.21 16.23 10.63
N ALA A 24 13.61 14.97 10.77
CA ALA A 24 13.83 14.11 9.62
C ALA A 24 12.59 14.24 8.72
N PRO A 25 12.75 14.28 7.38
CA PRO A 25 11.61 14.33 6.48
C PRO A 25 10.69 13.20 6.93
N CYS A 26 9.45 13.55 7.28
CA CYS A 26 8.43 12.57 7.67
C CYS A 26 8.23 11.68 6.45
N ALA A 27 8.81 10.48 6.47
CA ALA A 27 8.54 9.49 5.44
C ALA A 27 7.03 9.33 5.35
N ALA A 28 6.50 9.21 4.14
CA ALA A 28 5.06 8.99 3.93
C ALA A 28 4.59 7.89 4.89
N GLN A 29 3.66 8.25 5.79
CA GLN A 29 3.16 7.32 6.79
C GLN A 29 2.12 6.39 6.20
N ILE A 30 1.36 6.86 5.20
CA ILE A 30 0.36 6.08 4.49
C ILE A 30 0.92 5.73 3.12
N VAL A 31 0.84 4.46 2.78
CA VAL A 31 1.30 3.93 1.49
C VAL A 31 0.22 3.07 0.83
N VAL A 32 0.26 2.94 -0.48
CA VAL A 32 -0.44 1.87 -1.20
C VAL A 32 0.24 0.56 -0.82
N ASN A 33 -0.51 -0.42 -0.32
CA ASN A 33 0.03 -1.66 0.23
C ASN A 33 -0.15 -2.86 -0.69
N GLU A 34 -1.35 -3.05 -1.22
CA GLU A 34 -1.71 -4.17 -2.10
C GLU A 34 -2.92 -3.78 -2.95
N PHE A 35 -3.09 -4.38 -4.13
CA PHE A 35 -4.26 -4.16 -4.97
C PHE A 35 -4.50 -5.32 -5.95
N VAL A 36 -5.76 -5.49 -6.38
CA VAL A 36 -6.20 -6.35 -7.50
C VAL A 36 -6.87 -5.47 -8.55
N ALA A 37 -6.38 -5.57 -9.80
CA ALA A 37 -6.93 -4.83 -10.93
C ALA A 37 -7.79 -5.70 -11.85
N ASP A 38 -7.63 -7.02 -11.84
CA ASP A 38 -8.37 -7.97 -12.69
C ASP A 38 -9.03 -9.05 -11.81
N PRO A 39 -10.14 -8.72 -11.12
CA PRO A 39 -10.82 -9.68 -10.27
C PRO A 39 -11.58 -10.71 -11.10
N ALA A 40 -11.49 -12.00 -10.71
CA ALA A 40 -12.27 -13.10 -11.29
C ALA A 40 -13.16 -13.78 -10.24
N ARG A 41 -13.32 -13.19 -9.07
CA ARG A 41 -14.18 -13.65 -7.96
C ARG A 41 -14.85 -12.48 -7.26
N ASP A 42 -15.84 -12.79 -6.46
CA ASP A 42 -16.51 -11.88 -5.54
C ASP A 42 -15.54 -11.52 -4.39
N TRP A 43 -14.89 -10.37 -4.49
CA TRP A 43 -13.96 -9.86 -3.48
C TRP A 43 -14.63 -8.95 -2.45
N ASP A 44 -15.67 -8.22 -2.85
CA ASP A 44 -16.40 -7.32 -1.94
C ASP A 44 -17.48 -8.05 -1.11
N GLY A 45 -17.80 -9.30 -1.48
CA GLY A 45 -18.69 -10.18 -0.73
C GLY A 45 -20.18 -9.88 -0.96
N ASP A 46 -20.55 -9.22 -2.05
CA ASP A 46 -21.94 -8.89 -2.38
C ASP A 46 -22.73 -10.07 -2.97
N GLY A 47 -22.07 -11.18 -3.30
CA GLY A 47 -22.60 -12.39 -3.90
C GLY A 47 -22.56 -12.40 -5.42
N THR A 48 -21.95 -11.41 -6.06
CA THR A 48 -21.86 -11.26 -7.53
C THR A 48 -20.41 -10.98 -7.92
N THR A 49 -19.85 -11.70 -8.86
CA THR A 49 -18.55 -11.34 -9.44
C THR A 49 -18.71 -10.24 -10.48
N ASN A 50 -18.09 -9.10 -10.25
CA ASN A 50 -18.14 -7.93 -11.10
C ASN A 50 -16.74 -7.34 -11.30
N LEU A 51 -16.29 -7.24 -12.54
CA LEU A 51 -14.94 -6.79 -12.89
C LEU A 51 -14.56 -5.41 -12.32
N ARG A 52 -15.56 -4.54 -12.03
CA ARG A 52 -15.30 -3.19 -11.52
C ARG A 52 -15.54 -3.08 -10.01
N ASP A 53 -16.56 -3.77 -9.49
CA ASP A 53 -16.93 -3.65 -8.08
C ASP A 53 -15.99 -4.49 -7.20
N ASP A 54 -15.43 -5.56 -7.77
CA ASP A 54 -14.47 -6.45 -7.10
C ASP A 54 -12.99 -6.03 -7.24
N GLU A 55 -12.66 -5.01 -8.05
CA GLU A 55 -11.34 -4.36 -7.95
C GLU A 55 -11.12 -3.89 -6.51
N TRP A 56 -9.90 -3.94 -6.02
CA TRP A 56 -9.63 -3.37 -4.71
C TRP A 56 -8.21 -2.79 -4.58
N ILE A 57 -8.10 -1.77 -3.73
CA ILE A 57 -6.85 -1.16 -3.32
C ILE A 57 -6.80 -1.12 -1.80
N GLU A 58 -5.68 -1.54 -1.25
CA GLU A 58 -5.39 -1.46 0.16
C GLU A 58 -4.31 -0.40 0.43
N ILE A 59 -4.54 0.44 1.45
CA ILE A 59 -3.54 1.33 2.00
C ILE A 59 -3.10 0.86 3.38
N ARG A 60 -1.88 1.23 3.80
CA ARG A 60 -1.32 0.89 5.10
C ARG A 60 -0.68 2.09 5.78
N ASN A 61 -0.84 2.19 7.09
CA ASN A 61 -0.06 3.10 7.92
C ASN A 61 1.26 2.41 8.32
N ILE A 62 2.36 2.82 7.70
CA ILE A 62 3.72 2.33 8.03
C ILE A 62 4.43 3.20 9.07
N GLY A 63 3.76 4.24 9.55
CA GLY A 63 4.26 5.13 10.61
C GLY A 63 4.04 4.56 12.01
N THR A 64 4.39 5.34 13.00
CA THR A 64 4.32 4.97 14.43
C THR A 64 3.20 5.68 15.20
N VAL A 65 2.40 6.50 14.49
CA VAL A 65 1.28 7.24 15.07
C VAL A 65 0.02 7.06 14.23
N PRO A 66 -1.18 7.17 14.83
CA PRO A 66 -2.43 7.18 14.06
C PRO A 66 -2.48 8.36 13.08
N VAL A 67 -3.07 8.15 11.90
CA VAL A 67 -3.19 9.14 10.83
C VAL A 67 -4.66 9.35 10.49
N ASP A 68 -5.11 10.61 10.51
CA ASP A 68 -6.41 11.01 9.97
C ASP A 68 -6.36 10.93 8.43
N LEU A 69 -7.24 10.11 7.87
CA LEU A 69 -7.31 9.84 6.44
C LEU A 69 -8.19 10.84 5.66
N SER A 70 -8.86 11.78 6.30
CA SER A 70 -9.84 12.67 5.66
C SER A 70 -9.29 13.49 4.50
N ALA A 71 -7.98 13.74 4.50
CA ALA A 71 -7.28 14.44 3.43
C ALA A 71 -6.76 13.51 2.31
N TYR A 72 -6.89 12.19 2.42
CA TYR A 72 -6.31 11.26 1.45
C TYR A 72 -7.31 10.88 0.36
N ARG A 73 -6.79 10.70 -0.86
CA ARG A 73 -7.58 10.35 -2.06
C ARG A 73 -6.86 9.30 -2.89
N LEU A 74 -7.63 8.35 -3.45
CA LEU A 74 -7.14 7.46 -4.49
C LEU A 74 -7.41 8.04 -5.87
N ALA A 75 -6.50 7.79 -6.80
CA ALA A 75 -6.65 8.05 -8.22
C ALA A 75 -5.98 6.93 -9.02
N ASP A 76 -6.43 6.74 -10.26
CA ASP A 76 -5.80 5.92 -11.27
C ASP A 76 -4.79 6.71 -12.13
N ALA A 77 -4.50 6.26 -13.36
CA ALA A 77 -3.59 6.92 -14.28
C ALA A 77 -3.99 8.34 -14.67
N GLU A 78 -5.27 8.73 -14.51
CA GLU A 78 -5.74 10.09 -14.81
C GLU A 78 -5.20 11.14 -13.81
N GLY A 79 -4.66 10.65 -12.68
CA GLY A 79 -3.99 11.47 -11.69
C GLY A 79 -4.94 12.36 -10.88
N PRO A 80 -4.45 13.49 -10.30
CA PRO A 80 -5.16 14.24 -9.29
C PRO A 80 -6.33 15.09 -9.81
N THR A 81 -6.66 14.98 -11.09
CA THR A 81 -7.83 15.67 -11.68
C THR A 81 -9.11 14.86 -11.50
N VAL A 82 -9.00 13.54 -11.32
CA VAL A 82 -10.12 12.61 -11.13
C VAL A 82 -9.82 11.68 -9.98
N PHE A 83 -10.41 11.96 -8.81
CA PHE A 83 -10.30 11.07 -7.67
C PHE A 83 -11.35 9.96 -7.75
N ARG A 84 -10.93 8.74 -7.44
CA ARG A 84 -11.76 7.54 -7.40
C ARG A 84 -12.34 7.26 -6.02
N TYR A 85 -11.66 7.69 -4.97
CA TYR A 85 -12.12 7.51 -3.60
C TYR A 85 -11.54 8.55 -2.65
N GLY A 86 -12.34 8.97 -1.67
CA GLY A 86 -11.91 9.83 -0.58
C GLY A 86 -12.08 9.12 0.75
N PHE A 87 -11.00 9.01 1.49
CA PHE A 87 -11.00 8.35 2.78
C PHE A 87 -11.62 9.22 3.88
N ALA A 88 -12.03 8.55 4.98
CA ALA A 88 -12.43 9.17 6.23
C ALA A 88 -11.95 8.34 7.44
N GLY A 89 -11.95 8.97 8.60
CA GLY A 89 -11.56 8.34 9.86
C GLY A 89 -10.06 8.21 10.02
N THR A 90 -9.63 7.42 11.01
CA THR A 90 -8.23 7.29 11.42
C THR A 90 -7.73 5.88 11.09
N LEU A 91 -6.45 5.78 10.74
CA LEU A 91 -5.74 4.53 10.52
C LEU A 91 -4.59 4.40 11.51
N ASP A 92 -4.66 3.43 12.40
CA ASP A 92 -3.66 3.18 13.43
C ASP A 92 -2.33 2.67 12.85
N PRO A 93 -1.20 2.79 13.58
CA PRO A 93 0.09 2.24 13.16
C PRO A 93 0.00 0.75 12.80
N GLY A 94 0.52 0.39 11.63
CA GLY A 94 0.53 -0.97 11.11
C GLY A 94 -0.81 -1.45 10.54
N ALA A 95 -1.91 -0.73 10.79
CA ALA A 95 -3.22 -1.08 10.27
C ALA A 95 -3.32 -0.86 8.75
N VAL A 96 -4.26 -1.57 8.13
CA VAL A 96 -4.60 -1.49 6.71
C VAL A 96 -6.05 -1.05 6.52
N ARG A 97 -6.36 -0.49 5.36
CA ARG A 97 -7.71 -0.17 4.92
C ARG A 97 -7.87 -0.57 3.46
N VAL A 98 -8.80 -1.48 3.20
CA VAL A 98 -9.22 -1.87 1.85
C VAL A 98 -10.32 -0.94 1.36
N VAL A 99 -10.30 -0.65 0.08
CA VAL A 99 -11.36 0.03 -0.68
C VAL A 99 -11.67 -0.85 -1.88
N TYR A 100 -12.91 -1.30 -1.98
CA TYR A 100 -13.41 -2.03 -3.14
C TYR A 100 -13.92 -1.08 -4.21
N GLY A 101 -14.06 -1.55 -5.44
CA GLY A 101 -14.65 -0.80 -6.53
C GLY A 101 -16.09 -0.37 -6.23
N SER A 102 -16.86 -1.22 -5.54
CA SER A 102 -18.20 -0.90 -5.02
C SER A 102 -18.19 0.26 -4.02
N ASP A 103 -17.20 0.32 -3.09
CA ASP A 103 -17.01 1.46 -2.18
C ASP A 103 -16.69 2.75 -2.93
N SER A 104 -15.83 2.62 -3.96
CA SER A 104 -15.45 3.74 -4.83
C SER A 104 -16.67 4.31 -5.54
N ARG A 105 -17.50 3.48 -6.15
CA ARG A 105 -18.73 3.90 -6.83
C ARG A 105 -19.73 4.55 -5.87
N ALA A 106 -19.89 4.00 -4.68
CA ALA A 106 -20.75 4.61 -3.65
C ALA A 106 -20.22 6.01 -3.23
N TRP A 107 -18.89 6.16 -3.12
CA TRP A 107 -18.28 7.45 -2.83
C TRP A 107 -18.44 8.42 -4.00
N GLU A 108 -18.25 7.98 -5.25
CA GLU A 108 -18.46 8.79 -6.45
C GLU A 108 -19.90 9.30 -6.53
N GLU A 109 -20.89 8.44 -6.29
CA GLU A 109 -22.32 8.79 -6.28
C GLU A 109 -22.62 9.86 -5.21
N ALA A 110 -22.13 9.64 -4.00
CA ALA A 110 -22.34 10.55 -2.87
C ALA A 110 -21.71 11.95 -3.10
N ASN A 111 -20.69 12.04 -3.96
CA ASN A 111 -19.97 13.29 -4.26
C ASN A 111 -20.28 13.86 -5.65
N GLY A 112 -21.22 13.27 -6.40
CA GLY A 112 -21.66 13.76 -7.71
C GLY A 112 -20.65 13.53 -8.84
N PHE A 113 -19.79 12.54 -8.70
CA PHE A 113 -18.86 12.10 -9.73
C PHE A 113 -19.48 11.02 -10.65
N PRO A 114 -18.97 10.83 -11.86
CA PRO A 114 -19.32 9.69 -12.71
C PRO A 114 -18.92 8.36 -12.03
N LEU A 115 -19.77 7.34 -12.15
CA LEU A 115 -19.62 6.03 -11.48
C LEU A 115 -18.66 5.12 -12.24
N TYR A 116 -17.36 5.33 -12.06
CA TYR A 116 -16.32 4.52 -12.70
C TYR A 116 -15.76 3.41 -11.79
N GLY A 117 -15.92 3.56 -10.47
CA GLY A 117 -15.24 2.71 -9.50
C GLY A 117 -13.75 3.04 -9.42
N LEU A 118 -12.93 2.09 -9.01
CA LEU A 118 -11.46 2.25 -8.97
C LEU A 118 -10.87 2.39 -10.37
N SER A 119 -11.50 1.77 -11.39
CA SER A 119 -11.18 1.91 -12.82
C SER A 119 -9.75 1.49 -13.18
N LEU A 120 -9.26 0.42 -12.55
CA LEU A 120 -7.94 -0.12 -12.81
C LEU A 120 -7.93 -0.89 -14.14
N ASN A 121 -6.96 -0.60 -15.02
CA ASN A 121 -6.88 -1.27 -16.31
C ASN A 121 -6.14 -2.60 -16.23
N ASN A 122 -6.76 -3.70 -16.71
CA ASN A 122 -6.16 -5.03 -16.76
C ASN A 122 -4.90 -5.10 -17.63
N THR A 123 -4.71 -4.16 -18.55
CA THR A 123 -3.53 -4.07 -19.44
C THR A 123 -2.36 -3.27 -18.85
N GLY A 124 -2.55 -2.71 -17.66
CA GLY A 124 -1.57 -1.90 -16.95
C GLY A 124 -2.08 -0.49 -16.67
N ASP A 125 -1.73 0.03 -15.51
CA ASP A 125 -2.19 1.31 -14.99
C ASP A 125 -1.26 1.84 -13.89
N VAL A 126 -1.69 2.93 -13.23
CA VAL A 126 -1.02 3.52 -12.07
C VAL A 126 -2.01 3.66 -10.93
N VAL A 127 -1.77 2.98 -9.82
CA VAL A 127 -2.47 3.26 -8.55
C VAL A 127 -1.75 4.41 -7.86
N SER A 128 -2.49 5.47 -7.51
CA SER A 128 -1.92 6.67 -6.89
C SER A 128 -2.67 7.07 -5.63
N LEU A 129 -1.93 7.43 -4.59
CA LEU A 129 -2.43 7.99 -3.34
C LEU A 129 -2.00 9.44 -3.23
N TYR A 130 -2.96 10.34 -3.08
CA TYR A 130 -2.73 11.76 -2.92
C TYR A 130 -3.15 12.24 -1.53
N ARG A 131 -2.57 13.35 -1.09
CA ARG A 131 -3.00 14.10 0.10
C ARG A 131 -3.34 15.54 -0.26
N LEU A 132 -4.51 15.96 0.16
CA LEU A 132 -4.98 17.35 0.04
C LEU A 132 -4.52 18.14 1.28
N ALA A 133 -3.87 19.27 1.11
CA ALA A 133 -3.43 20.13 2.21
C ALA A 133 -3.40 21.60 1.78
N GLY A 134 -4.23 22.42 2.44
CA GLY A 134 -4.19 23.88 2.24
C GLY A 134 -4.49 24.37 0.82
N GLY A 135 -5.21 23.59 0.03
CA GLY A 135 -5.51 23.87 -1.38
C GLY A 135 -4.54 23.21 -2.36
N ASP A 136 -3.46 22.61 -1.88
CA ASP A 136 -2.53 21.85 -2.70
C ASP A 136 -2.87 20.36 -2.70
N THR A 137 -2.48 19.67 -3.78
CA THR A 137 -2.57 18.21 -3.93
C THR A 137 -1.18 17.64 -4.08
N ALA A 138 -0.76 16.83 -3.13
CA ALA A 138 0.56 16.20 -3.12
C ALA A 138 0.45 14.69 -3.36
N LEU A 139 1.22 14.16 -4.30
CA LEU A 139 1.40 12.72 -4.46
C LEU A 139 2.13 12.17 -3.21
N VAL A 140 1.52 11.18 -2.56
CA VAL A 140 2.06 10.52 -1.37
C VAL A 140 2.80 9.25 -1.76
N ASP A 141 2.16 8.43 -2.59
CA ASP A 141 2.68 7.14 -3.03
C ASP A 141 2.02 6.72 -4.36
N SER A 142 2.72 5.94 -5.17
CA SER A 142 2.15 5.40 -6.39
C SER A 142 2.86 4.13 -6.83
N TYR A 143 2.16 3.30 -7.61
CA TYR A 143 2.73 2.14 -8.26
C TYR A 143 2.17 1.94 -9.66
N ALA A 144 3.05 1.87 -10.66
CA ALA A 144 2.69 1.53 -12.03
C ALA A 144 2.86 0.03 -12.25
N TYR A 145 1.84 -0.64 -12.76
CA TYR A 145 1.84 -2.07 -13.02
C TYR A 145 1.58 -2.37 -14.50
N ARG A 146 1.82 -3.62 -14.90
CA ARG A 146 1.63 -4.12 -16.26
C ARG A 146 0.69 -5.33 -16.26
N GLU A 147 0.07 -5.61 -17.41
CA GLU A 147 -0.86 -6.72 -17.65
C GLU A 147 -0.42 -8.07 -17.03
N VAL A 148 0.85 -8.44 -17.20
CA VAL A 148 1.34 -9.76 -16.74
C VAL A 148 1.21 -9.96 -15.22
N ALA A 149 1.33 -8.88 -14.46
CA ALA A 149 1.20 -8.93 -13.00
C ALA A 149 -0.27 -8.80 -12.54
N ALA A 150 -1.13 -8.19 -13.36
CA ALA A 150 -2.52 -7.85 -13.00
C ALA A 150 -3.56 -8.80 -13.62
N ARG A 151 -3.23 -10.10 -13.79
CA ARG A 151 -4.19 -11.08 -14.34
C ARG A 151 -5.02 -11.73 -13.25
N ASP A 152 -6.23 -12.16 -13.64
CA ASP A 152 -7.26 -12.86 -12.87
C ASP A 152 -6.87 -13.17 -11.42
N ASP A 153 -7.37 -12.39 -10.47
CA ASP A 153 -7.14 -12.58 -9.02
C ASP A 153 -5.67 -12.55 -8.55
N ARG A 154 -4.76 -12.04 -9.35
CA ARG A 154 -3.41 -11.70 -8.86
C ARG A 154 -3.45 -10.36 -8.18
N SER A 155 -2.90 -10.27 -6.99
CA SER A 155 -2.62 -8.98 -6.38
C SER A 155 -1.16 -8.60 -6.52
N ILE A 156 -0.92 -7.31 -6.53
CA ILE A 156 0.41 -6.72 -6.48
C ILE A 156 0.52 -5.99 -5.16
N GLY A 157 1.52 -6.32 -4.34
CA GLY A 157 1.62 -5.76 -3.01
C GLY A 157 3.06 -5.62 -2.52
N ARG A 158 3.22 -4.85 -1.44
CA ARG A 158 4.50 -4.65 -0.77
C ARG A 158 4.82 -5.84 0.12
N ARG A 159 6.08 -6.25 0.14
CA ARG A 159 6.56 -7.23 1.13
C ARG A 159 6.48 -6.63 2.52
N SER A 160 5.95 -7.40 3.48
CA SER A 160 5.77 -6.93 4.86
C SER A 160 7.08 -6.63 5.59
N ASP A 161 8.13 -7.40 5.29
CA ASP A 161 9.49 -7.27 5.86
C ASP A 161 10.39 -6.27 5.09
N ALA A 162 9.98 -5.89 3.88
CA ALA A 162 10.67 -4.94 3.02
C ALA A 162 9.66 -4.08 2.23
N PRO A 163 9.04 -3.06 2.85
CA PRO A 163 7.93 -2.30 2.23
C PRO A 163 8.30 -1.54 0.94
N SER A 164 9.57 -1.40 0.60
CA SER A 164 10.02 -0.85 -0.67
C SER A 164 10.02 -1.87 -1.82
N VAL A 165 9.84 -3.17 -1.50
CA VAL A 165 9.86 -4.27 -2.48
C VAL A 165 8.43 -4.68 -2.79
N TRP A 166 8.09 -4.65 -4.07
CA TRP A 166 6.81 -5.14 -4.58
C TRP A 166 6.93 -6.59 -5.06
N ILE A 167 5.88 -7.36 -4.86
CA ILE A 167 5.75 -8.76 -5.24
C ILE A 167 4.36 -9.02 -5.80
N THR A 168 4.22 -10.12 -6.57
CA THR A 168 2.91 -10.59 -7.03
C THR A 168 2.45 -11.76 -6.15
N PHE A 169 1.24 -11.66 -5.63
CA PHE A 169 0.54 -12.71 -4.90
C PHE A 169 -0.28 -13.51 -5.90
N ASP A 170 0.24 -14.63 -6.34
CA ASP A 170 -0.25 -15.37 -7.51
C ASP A 170 -0.71 -16.80 -7.20
N ALA A 171 -1.00 -17.12 -5.94
CA ALA A 171 -1.47 -18.47 -5.57
C ALA A 171 -2.77 -18.87 -6.26
N LEU A 172 -3.64 -17.91 -6.56
CA LEU A 172 -4.94 -18.14 -7.22
C LEU A 172 -4.81 -18.32 -8.73
N ASN A 173 -3.82 -17.67 -9.33
CA ASN A 173 -3.52 -17.73 -10.75
C ASN A 173 -1.98 -17.66 -10.94
N PRO A 174 -1.26 -18.80 -10.81
CA PRO A 174 0.19 -18.82 -10.81
C PRO A 174 0.80 -18.19 -12.06
N CYS A 175 1.84 -17.43 -11.86
CA CYS A 175 2.61 -16.84 -12.93
C CYS A 175 3.49 -17.89 -13.61
N THR A 176 3.12 -18.28 -14.83
CA THR A 176 3.84 -19.32 -15.61
C THR A 176 4.97 -18.74 -16.47
N ALA A 177 5.06 -17.41 -16.54
CA ALA A 177 6.09 -16.66 -17.25
C ALA A 177 6.80 -15.72 -16.27
N THR A 178 7.70 -14.89 -16.75
CA THR A 178 8.34 -13.84 -15.94
C THR A 178 7.34 -12.77 -15.55
N CYS A 179 6.77 -12.87 -14.34
CA CYS A 179 6.04 -11.76 -13.73
C CYS A 179 7.02 -10.68 -13.28
N ASP A 180 6.61 -9.44 -13.45
CA ASP A 180 7.30 -8.28 -12.93
C ASP A 180 6.24 -7.38 -12.24
N PRO A 181 6.23 -7.34 -10.91
CA PRO A 181 7.14 -8.01 -9.96
C PRO A 181 6.97 -9.53 -9.92
N ALA A 182 7.99 -10.22 -9.36
CA ALA A 182 8.04 -11.68 -9.31
C ALA A 182 6.88 -12.30 -8.53
N GLY A 183 6.31 -13.39 -9.05
CA GLY A 183 5.30 -14.22 -8.37
C GLY A 183 5.89 -14.95 -7.16
N THR A 184 5.09 -15.13 -6.14
CA THR A 184 5.50 -15.70 -4.84
C THR A 184 4.79 -17.00 -4.48
N GLY A 185 3.74 -17.37 -5.19
CA GLY A 185 2.85 -18.49 -4.82
C GLY A 185 2.01 -18.21 -3.57
N CYS A 186 1.91 -16.96 -3.14
CA CYS A 186 1.14 -16.56 -1.98
C CYS A 186 -0.25 -16.06 -2.40
N PHE A 187 -1.21 -16.17 -1.48
CA PHE A 187 -2.56 -15.64 -1.68
C PHE A 187 -2.59 -14.13 -1.49
N PRO A 188 -3.44 -13.40 -2.26
CA PRO A 188 -3.82 -12.03 -1.93
C PRO A 188 -4.30 -11.91 -0.48
N THR A 189 -4.00 -10.77 0.18
CA THR A 189 -4.22 -10.58 1.62
C THR A 189 -5.06 -9.34 1.97
N PRO A 190 -6.21 -9.07 1.29
CA PRO A 190 -7.00 -7.88 1.57
C PRO A 190 -7.45 -7.83 3.04
N GLY A 191 -7.29 -6.68 3.67
CA GLY A 191 -7.64 -6.46 5.08
C GLY A 191 -6.64 -7.04 6.09
N SER A 192 -5.51 -7.56 5.61
CA SER A 192 -4.52 -8.21 6.46
C SER A 192 -3.10 -7.75 6.11
N GLN A 193 -2.15 -8.06 6.97
CA GLN A 193 -0.75 -7.81 6.65
C GLN A 193 -0.29 -8.73 5.50
N ASN A 194 0.44 -8.20 4.54
CA ASN A 194 1.02 -8.92 3.39
C ASN A 194 2.03 -9.99 3.85
N THR A 195 1.54 -11.05 4.48
CA THR A 195 2.37 -12.17 4.91
C THR A 195 2.37 -13.24 3.83
N CYS A 196 3.48 -13.36 3.13
CA CYS A 196 3.72 -14.52 2.29
C CYS A 196 4.12 -15.68 3.21
N LEU A 197 3.14 -16.43 3.70
CA LEU A 197 3.42 -17.71 4.30
C LEU A 197 3.85 -18.64 3.16
N THR A 198 5.16 -18.80 2.94
CA THR A 198 5.63 -19.91 2.12
C THR A 198 4.95 -21.17 2.66
N PRO A 199 4.23 -21.95 1.81
CA PRO A 199 3.69 -23.23 2.25
C PRO A 199 4.83 -23.96 2.93
N ALA A 200 4.65 -24.36 4.19
CA ALA A 200 5.63 -25.22 4.85
C ALA A 200 5.94 -26.34 3.87
N ALA A 201 7.21 -26.46 3.50
CA ALA A 201 7.64 -27.43 2.49
C ALA A 201 6.91 -28.73 2.80
N THR A 202 6.04 -29.18 1.87
CA THR A 202 5.18 -30.34 2.10
C THR A 202 6.13 -31.48 2.46
N ALA A 203 6.15 -31.84 3.76
CA ALA A 203 6.97 -32.92 4.23
C ALA A 203 6.51 -34.15 3.43
N THR A 204 7.32 -34.59 2.48
CA THR A 204 7.00 -35.78 1.70
C THR A 204 6.89 -36.95 2.67
N TRP A 205 6.02 -37.93 2.41
CA TRP A 205 5.89 -39.13 3.24
C TRP A 205 7.23 -39.78 3.52
N GLY A 206 8.25 -39.59 2.69
CA GLY A 206 9.63 -40.00 2.89
C GLY A 206 10.37 -39.28 4.03
N SER A 207 10.14 -37.95 4.17
CA SER A 207 10.75 -37.18 5.27
C SER A 207 10.07 -37.42 6.62
N ILE A 208 8.77 -37.75 6.62
CA ILE A 208 8.04 -38.13 7.84
C ILE A 208 8.47 -39.51 8.34
N LYS A 209 8.69 -40.48 7.47
CA LYS A 209 9.20 -41.83 7.85
C LYS A 209 10.58 -41.76 8.51
N GLY A 210 11.45 -40.83 8.10
CA GLY A 210 12.78 -40.68 8.71
C GLY A 210 12.77 -40.22 10.17
N ILE A 211 11.66 -39.67 10.67
CA ILE A 211 11.51 -39.19 12.07
C ILE A 211 11.05 -40.33 13.01
N TYR A 212 10.41 -41.36 12.49
CA TYR A 212 9.83 -42.45 13.30
C TYR A 212 10.62 -43.76 13.28
N ILE A 213 11.76 -43.80 12.59
CA ILE A 213 12.64 -44.99 12.55
C ILE A 213 14.01 -44.61 13.14
N ARG A 214 14.02 -44.45 14.47
CA ARG A 214 15.22 -44.53 15.32
C ARG A 214 14.87 -45.19 16.63
#